data_3caf44836a682b1567b6533cf373127b
#
_entry.id   3caf44836a682b1567b6533cf373127b
#
_cell.length_a   1.000
_cell.length_b   1.000
_cell.length_c   1.000
_cell.angle_alpha   90.00
_cell.angle_beta   90.00
_cell.angle_gamma   90.00
#
_symmetry.space_group_name_H-M   'P 1'
#
loop_
_entity.id
_entity.type
_entity.pdbx_description
1 polymer ?
#
loop_
_entity_poly.entity_id
_entity_poly.type
_entity_poly.pdbx_seq_one_letter_code
_entity_poly.pdbx_strand_id
1 'polypeptide(L)'
;QTECNMVISSCGALFDALPGCIGKPAPGHEIAVLDAQGQPSDIEGDIAVRRGSAAMMLEYWNRPDATQEKYIGDWMLTGDRGIWVGEFLRFIGREDDVITSAGYRIGPAEIEDCLLRHPAVATVAVVGKPDALRTQIVKAFVVLRPEYDATEQLMLELKKFVKNRLAKHCYPREIEFLSELPLTVTGKVIRRQLKARAATSAGV
;
A
#
# COMPACT_ATOMS: atom_id res chain seq x y z
N GLN A 1 -6.44 -11.66 -4.60
CA GLN A 1 -7.19 -11.32 -3.37
C GLN A 1 -8.27 -12.37 -3.08
N THR A 2 -8.81 -12.37 -1.86
CA THR A 2 -9.77 -13.40 -1.42
C THR A 2 -11.06 -13.37 -2.24
N GLU A 3 -11.56 -12.20 -2.57
CA GLU A 3 -12.84 -11.99 -3.26
C GLU A 3 -12.82 -12.36 -4.75
N CYS A 4 -11.65 -12.49 -5.36
CA CYS A 4 -11.54 -12.74 -6.80
C CYS A 4 -10.27 -13.50 -7.20
N ASN A 5 -9.64 -14.21 -6.25
CA ASN A 5 -8.42 -15.00 -6.48
C ASN A 5 -7.28 -14.15 -7.12
N MET A 6 -6.52 -14.72 -8.05
CA MET A 6 -5.40 -14.06 -8.72
C MET A 6 -5.91 -13.31 -9.96
N VAL A 7 -6.04 -12.00 -9.84
CA VAL A 7 -6.58 -11.14 -10.91
C VAL A 7 -5.51 -10.50 -11.78
N ILE A 8 -4.30 -10.30 -11.22
CA ILE A 8 -3.15 -9.70 -11.90
C ILE A 8 -1.92 -10.49 -11.48
N SER A 9 -1.04 -10.77 -12.41
CA SER A 9 0.21 -11.46 -12.12
C SER A 9 1.31 -11.10 -13.10
N SER A 10 2.56 -11.24 -12.66
CA SER A 10 3.73 -11.34 -13.55
C SER A 10 4.02 -12.81 -13.83
N CYS A 11 4.11 -13.17 -15.10
CA CYS A 11 4.39 -14.54 -15.54
C CYS A 11 5.57 -14.53 -16.51
N GLY A 12 6.76 -14.82 -16.02
CA GLY A 12 8.01 -14.80 -16.82
C GLY A 12 8.05 -15.81 -17.96
N ALA A 13 7.13 -16.79 -18.00
CA ALA A 13 6.98 -17.70 -19.13
C ALA A 13 6.18 -17.08 -20.30
N LEU A 14 5.43 -16.01 -20.06
CA LEU A 14 4.56 -15.38 -21.07
C LEU A 14 5.06 -13.99 -21.49
N PHE A 15 5.69 -13.25 -20.58
CA PHE A 15 6.18 -11.89 -20.84
C PHE A 15 7.22 -11.47 -19.79
N ASP A 16 8.10 -10.56 -20.16
CA ASP A 16 9.07 -9.97 -19.24
C ASP A 16 8.35 -9.09 -18.20
N ALA A 17 8.74 -9.24 -16.93
CA ALA A 17 8.21 -8.41 -15.86
C ALA A 17 8.70 -6.97 -16.00
N LEU A 18 7.79 -6.01 -15.84
CA LEU A 18 8.15 -4.59 -15.79
C LEU A 18 8.47 -4.20 -14.33
N PRO A 19 9.71 -3.77 -14.02
CA PRO A 19 10.06 -3.34 -12.67
C PRO A 19 9.10 -2.27 -12.11
N GLY A 20 8.68 -2.44 -10.87
CA GLY A 20 7.73 -1.54 -10.20
C GLY A 20 6.25 -1.79 -10.56
N CYS A 21 5.94 -2.77 -11.41
CA CYS A 21 4.59 -3.19 -11.74
C CYS A 21 4.27 -4.59 -11.18
N ILE A 22 3.00 -4.84 -10.86
CA ILE A 22 2.53 -6.13 -10.33
C ILE A 22 2.19 -7.13 -11.43
N GLY A 23 2.18 -6.70 -12.68
CA GLY A 23 1.97 -7.56 -13.84
C GLY A 23 0.82 -7.09 -14.75
N LYS A 24 0.27 -8.06 -15.48
CA LYS A 24 -0.87 -7.90 -16.38
C LYS A 24 -2.11 -8.64 -15.86
N PRO A 25 -3.32 -8.30 -16.33
CA PRO A 25 -4.52 -9.05 -16.01
C PRO A 25 -4.36 -10.55 -16.29
N ALA A 26 -4.76 -11.39 -15.34
CA ALA A 26 -4.79 -12.82 -15.53
C ALA A 26 -5.91 -13.20 -16.54
N PRO A 27 -5.74 -14.25 -17.34
CA PRO A 27 -6.76 -14.69 -18.29
C PRO A 27 -8.11 -14.91 -17.62
N GLY A 28 -9.18 -14.40 -18.24
CA GLY A 28 -10.55 -14.50 -17.73
C GLY A 28 -10.96 -13.37 -16.78
N HIS A 29 -10.06 -12.41 -16.51
CA HIS A 29 -10.38 -11.20 -15.77
C HIS A 29 -10.31 -9.97 -16.67
N GLU A 30 -11.30 -9.10 -16.57
CA GLU A 30 -11.26 -7.75 -17.09
C GLU A 30 -10.99 -6.80 -15.95
N ILE A 31 -9.90 -6.03 -16.04
CA ILE A 31 -9.42 -5.14 -14.99
C ILE A 31 -9.48 -3.71 -15.51
N ALA A 32 -9.93 -2.80 -14.66
CA ALA A 32 -9.84 -1.37 -14.91
C ALA A 32 -9.22 -0.65 -13.71
N VAL A 33 -8.68 0.52 -13.98
CA VAL A 33 -8.41 1.55 -12.97
C VAL A 33 -9.55 2.55 -13.10
N LEU A 34 -10.32 2.77 -12.02
CA LEU A 34 -11.48 3.65 -12.02
C LEU A 34 -11.12 5.01 -11.43
N ASP A 35 -11.62 6.06 -12.05
CA ASP A 35 -11.57 7.42 -11.49
C ASP A 35 -12.58 7.60 -10.33
N ALA A 36 -12.63 8.82 -9.78
CA ALA A 36 -13.56 9.17 -8.71
C ALA A 36 -15.05 9.11 -9.09
N GLN A 37 -15.37 9.04 -10.38
CA GLN A 37 -16.70 8.87 -10.93
C GLN A 37 -17.04 7.41 -11.25
N GLY A 38 -16.11 6.47 -10.98
CA GLY A 38 -16.27 5.05 -11.24
C GLY A 38 -16.12 4.68 -12.72
N GLN A 39 -15.49 5.54 -13.53
CA GLN A 39 -15.24 5.27 -14.93
C GLN A 39 -13.81 4.80 -15.19
N PRO A 40 -13.58 3.86 -16.12
CA PRO A 40 -12.24 3.47 -16.54
C PRO A 40 -11.38 4.67 -16.95
N SER A 41 -10.15 4.72 -16.45
CA SER A 41 -9.25 5.85 -16.62
C SER A 41 -7.80 5.37 -16.72
N ASP A 42 -6.96 6.16 -17.40
CA ASP A 42 -5.51 5.93 -17.51
C ASP A 42 -4.71 6.66 -16.42
N ILE A 43 -5.38 7.47 -15.59
CA ILE A 43 -4.75 8.10 -14.43
C ILE A 43 -4.87 7.21 -13.19
N GLU A 44 -4.19 7.58 -12.09
CA GLU A 44 -4.29 6.88 -10.81
C GLU A 44 -5.74 6.78 -10.31
N GLY A 45 -6.15 5.56 -9.95
CA GLY A 45 -7.51 5.30 -9.48
C GLY A 45 -7.64 3.97 -8.74
N ASP A 46 -8.88 3.56 -8.53
CA ASP A 46 -9.22 2.31 -7.86
C ASP A 46 -9.08 1.12 -8.82
N ILE A 47 -8.33 0.11 -8.41
CA ILE A 47 -8.24 -1.13 -9.18
C ILE A 47 -9.56 -1.89 -9.01
N ALA A 48 -10.19 -2.22 -10.11
CA ALA A 48 -11.46 -2.89 -10.14
C ALA A 48 -11.48 -4.08 -11.12
N VAL A 49 -12.31 -5.07 -10.79
CA VAL A 49 -12.49 -6.31 -11.58
C VAL A 49 -13.93 -6.32 -12.09
N ARG A 50 -14.12 -6.54 -13.39
CA ARG A 50 -15.46 -6.60 -13.97
C ARG A 50 -16.27 -7.76 -13.43
N ARG A 51 -17.53 -7.51 -13.13
CA ARG A 51 -18.49 -8.53 -12.69
C ARG A 51 -18.59 -9.69 -13.70
N GLY A 52 -18.76 -10.89 -13.21
CA GLY A 52 -18.90 -12.10 -14.05
C GLY A 52 -17.62 -12.89 -14.24
N SER A 53 -16.51 -12.48 -13.63
CA SER A 53 -15.32 -13.33 -13.53
C SER A 53 -15.65 -14.63 -12.78
N ALA A 54 -15.22 -15.78 -13.32
CA ALA A 54 -15.50 -17.09 -12.74
C ALA A 54 -14.89 -17.29 -11.34
N ALA A 55 -13.86 -16.53 -10.99
CA ALA A 55 -13.20 -16.60 -9.69
C ALA A 55 -13.74 -15.56 -8.69
N MET A 56 -14.74 -14.75 -9.09
CA MET A 56 -15.30 -13.71 -8.23
C MET A 56 -16.22 -14.31 -7.17
N MET A 57 -16.11 -13.83 -5.93
CA MET A 57 -17.03 -14.20 -4.85
C MET A 57 -18.47 -13.93 -5.25
N LEU A 58 -19.40 -14.69 -4.70
CA LEU A 58 -20.82 -14.44 -4.85
C LEU A 58 -21.26 -13.29 -3.94
N GLU A 59 -20.96 -13.42 -2.64
CA GLU A 59 -21.32 -12.44 -1.62
C GLU A 59 -20.51 -12.64 -0.33
N TYR A 60 -20.53 -11.67 0.55
CA TYR A 60 -20.12 -11.85 1.95
C TYR A 60 -21.27 -12.46 2.74
N TRP A 61 -21.01 -13.58 3.40
CA TRP A 61 -22.02 -14.33 4.17
C TRP A 61 -22.71 -13.44 5.20
N ASN A 62 -24.05 -13.38 5.11
CA ASN A 62 -24.91 -12.53 5.97
C ASN A 62 -24.57 -11.03 6.00
N ARG A 63 -23.90 -10.54 4.95
CA ARG A 63 -23.51 -9.13 4.82
C ARG A 63 -23.80 -8.56 3.42
N PRO A 64 -25.10 -8.45 3.06
CA PRO A 64 -25.48 -7.92 1.75
C PRO A 64 -25.08 -6.45 1.56
N ASP A 65 -25.12 -5.65 2.63
CA ASP A 65 -24.61 -4.28 2.67
C ASP A 65 -23.13 -4.20 2.25
N ALA A 66 -22.27 -4.96 2.92
CA ALA A 66 -20.84 -5.00 2.62
C ALA A 66 -20.56 -5.57 1.22
N THR A 67 -21.40 -6.48 0.74
CA THR A 67 -21.31 -6.98 -0.63
C THR A 67 -21.62 -5.89 -1.63
N GLN A 68 -22.71 -5.12 -1.41
CA GLN A 68 -23.09 -4.04 -2.30
C GLN A 68 -22.05 -2.91 -2.33
N GLU A 69 -21.49 -2.54 -1.19
CA GLU A 69 -20.44 -1.52 -1.07
C GLU A 69 -19.16 -1.87 -1.85
N LYS A 70 -18.96 -3.16 -2.19
CA LYS A 70 -17.83 -3.59 -3.01
C LYS A 70 -17.96 -3.24 -4.50
N TYR A 71 -19.10 -2.78 -4.95
CA TYR A 71 -19.37 -2.57 -6.37
C TYR A 71 -19.67 -1.13 -6.70
N ILE A 72 -19.12 -0.66 -7.82
CA ILE A 72 -19.55 0.54 -8.54
C ILE A 72 -20.02 0.08 -9.93
N GLY A 73 -21.33 0.07 -10.17
CA GLY A 73 -21.88 -0.51 -11.40
C GLY A 73 -21.49 -1.97 -11.59
N ASP A 74 -20.85 -2.25 -12.72
CA ASP A 74 -20.34 -3.60 -13.05
C ASP A 74 -18.94 -3.89 -12.52
N TRP A 75 -18.35 -3.01 -11.73
CA TRP A 75 -16.99 -3.13 -11.25
C TRP A 75 -16.92 -3.47 -9.77
N MET A 76 -16.26 -4.57 -9.43
CA MET A 76 -15.90 -4.92 -8.05
C MET A 76 -14.60 -4.21 -7.67
N LEU A 77 -14.66 -3.38 -6.64
CA LEU A 77 -13.49 -2.69 -6.10
C LEU A 77 -12.58 -3.65 -5.33
N THR A 78 -11.29 -3.65 -5.64
CA THR A 78 -10.31 -4.44 -4.90
C THR A 78 -9.98 -3.83 -3.54
N GLY A 79 -10.16 -2.52 -3.39
CA GLY A 79 -9.69 -1.71 -2.28
C GLY A 79 -8.21 -1.32 -2.42
N ASP A 80 -7.62 -1.61 -3.57
CA ASP A 80 -6.26 -1.26 -3.93
C ASP A 80 -6.27 -0.15 -5.00
N ARG A 81 -5.29 0.73 -4.96
CA ARG A 81 -5.11 1.79 -5.96
C ARG A 81 -3.95 1.47 -6.87
N GLY A 82 -4.08 1.89 -8.12
CA GLY A 82 -3.05 1.67 -9.13
C GLY A 82 -3.12 2.64 -10.29
N ILE A 83 -2.20 2.46 -11.21
CA ILE A 83 -2.12 3.20 -12.49
C ILE A 83 -1.59 2.26 -13.57
N TRP A 84 -2.08 2.42 -14.79
CA TRP A 84 -1.57 1.71 -15.95
C TRP A 84 -0.21 2.25 -16.39
N VAL A 85 0.72 1.36 -16.72
CA VAL A 85 2.01 1.64 -17.35
C VAL A 85 2.07 0.79 -18.61
N GLY A 86 1.54 1.30 -19.72
CA GLY A 86 1.23 0.48 -20.89
C GLY A 86 0.22 -0.60 -20.54
N GLU A 87 0.55 -1.86 -20.77
CA GLU A 87 -0.31 -3.02 -20.43
C GLU A 87 -0.09 -3.56 -19.00
N PHE A 88 0.84 -2.96 -18.24
CA PHE A 88 1.16 -3.39 -16.89
C PHE A 88 0.45 -2.51 -15.87
N LEU A 89 0.05 -3.11 -14.76
CA LEU A 89 -0.51 -2.38 -13.63
C LEU A 89 0.56 -2.14 -12.57
N ARG A 90 0.72 -0.88 -12.19
CA ARG A 90 1.52 -0.48 -11.03
C ARG A 90 0.58 -0.31 -9.83
N PHE A 91 0.89 -1.04 -8.76
CA PHE A 91 0.22 -0.89 -7.48
C PHE A 91 0.78 0.34 -6.74
N ILE A 92 -0.10 1.17 -6.19
CA ILE A 92 0.27 2.38 -5.42
C ILE A 92 0.10 2.12 -3.93
N GLY A 93 -0.97 1.44 -3.55
CA GLY A 93 -1.27 1.16 -2.16
C GLY A 93 -2.74 0.79 -1.98
N ARG A 94 -3.11 0.47 -0.76
CA ARG A 94 -4.52 0.35 -0.41
C ARG A 94 -5.12 1.74 -0.26
N GLU A 95 -6.39 1.91 -0.65
CA GLU A 95 -7.09 3.19 -0.53
C GLU A 95 -7.07 3.72 0.91
N ASP A 96 -7.29 2.84 1.87
CA ASP A 96 -7.26 3.16 3.30
C ASP A 96 -5.85 3.33 3.89
N ASP A 97 -4.79 2.98 3.16
CA ASP A 97 -3.39 3.09 3.60
C ASP A 97 -2.61 4.21 2.91
N VAL A 98 -3.12 4.76 1.80
CA VAL A 98 -2.50 5.90 1.11
C VAL A 98 -2.37 7.09 2.06
N ILE A 99 -1.17 7.64 2.14
CA ILE A 99 -0.84 8.77 3.01
C ILE A 99 -1.04 10.07 2.23
N THR A 100 -1.95 10.93 2.68
CA THR A 100 -2.15 12.25 2.09
C THR A 100 -1.31 13.28 2.85
N SER A 101 -0.21 13.73 2.25
CA SER A 101 0.72 14.68 2.87
C SER A 101 0.98 15.88 1.98
N ALA A 102 0.56 17.07 2.43
CA ALA A 102 0.74 18.33 1.69
C ALA A 102 0.25 18.26 0.22
N GLY A 103 -0.88 17.58 -0.03
CA GLY A 103 -1.47 17.40 -1.36
C GLY A 103 -0.91 16.22 -2.16
N TYR A 104 0.16 15.57 -1.70
CA TYR A 104 0.69 14.35 -2.33
C TYR A 104 -0.03 13.11 -1.80
N ARG A 105 -0.29 12.16 -2.70
CA ARG A 105 -0.74 10.81 -2.35
C ARG A 105 0.47 9.89 -2.36
N ILE A 106 0.81 9.32 -1.22
CA ILE A 106 2.05 8.58 -0.99
C ILE A 106 1.69 7.14 -0.64
N GLY A 107 2.13 6.20 -1.47
CA GLY A 107 1.99 4.78 -1.19
C GLY A 107 3.01 4.33 -0.13
N PRO A 108 2.59 3.71 0.98
CA PRO A 108 3.52 3.26 2.01
C PRO A 108 4.50 2.18 1.50
N ALA A 109 4.07 1.34 0.56
CA ALA A 109 4.85 0.22 0.04
C ALA A 109 6.20 0.64 -0.57
N GLU A 110 6.23 1.73 -1.33
CA GLU A 110 7.47 2.25 -1.96
C GLU A 110 8.52 2.64 -0.90
N ILE A 111 8.05 3.23 0.21
CA ILE A 111 8.93 3.64 1.32
C ILE A 111 9.39 2.42 2.11
N GLU A 112 8.50 1.46 2.34
CA GLU A 112 8.80 0.19 3.00
C GLU A 112 9.85 -0.59 2.22
N ASP A 113 9.66 -0.75 0.91
CA ASP A 113 10.63 -1.40 0.01
C ASP A 113 11.98 -0.72 0.00
N CYS A 114 11.99 0.61 0.04
CA CYS A 114 13.22 1.38 0.13
C CYS A 114 13.93 1.11 1.46
N LEU A 115 13.23 1.19 2.59
CA LEU A 115 13.80 0.98 3.93
C LEU A 115 14.29 -0.46 4.13
N LEU A 116 13.60 -1.46 3.59
CA LEU A 116 14.00 -2.88 3.66
C LEU A 116 15.34 -3.17 2.99
N ARG A 117 15.79 -2.30 2.07
CA ARG A 117 17.13 -2.41 1.44
C ARG A 117 18.25 -1.90 2.34
N HIS A 118 17.93 -1.26 3.47
CA HIS A 118 18.94 -0.80 4.41
C HIS A 118 19.40 -1.97 5.30
N PRO A 119 20.73 -2.19 5.47
CA PRO A 119 21.23 -3.36 6.21
C PRO A 119 20.74 -3.47 7.64
N ALA A 120 20.46 -2.35 8.32
CA ALA A 120 19.96 -2.33 9.69
C ALA A 120 18.49 -2.73 9.83
N VAL A 121 17.71 -2.75 8.76
CA VAL A 121 16.25 -2.97 8.82
C VAL A 121 15.91 -4.44 8.66
N ALA A 122 15.22 -5.02 9.65
CA ALA A 122 14.67 -6.37 9.57
C ALA A 122 13.28 -6.35 8.94
N THR A 123 12.40 -5.48 9.44
CA THR A 123 11.07 -5.26 8.87
C THR A 123 10.61 -3.83 9.17
N VAL A 124 9.64 -3.34 8.39
CA VAL A 124 9.16 -1.97 8.51
C VAL A 124 7.69 -1.89 8.10
N ALA A 125 6.97 -0.97 8.73
CA ALA A 125 5.64 -0.58 8.31
C ALA A 125 5.53 0.95 8.33
N VAL A 126 4.90 1.49 7.29
CA VAL A 126 4.74 2.94 7.10
C VAL A 126 3.27 3.30 7.15
N VAL A 127 2.94 4.36 7.90
CA VAL A 127 1.57 4.88 8.01
C VAL A 127 1.56 6.40 7.98
N GLY A 128 0.40 6.97 7.68
CA GLY A 128 0.14 8.39 7.87
C GLY A 128 -0.11 8.68 9.35
N LYS A 129 0.62 9.67 9.90
CA LYS A 129 0.33 10.26 11.20
C LYS A 129 -0.39 11.60 10.98
N PRO A 130 -1.52 11.89 11.65
CA PRO A 130 -2.19 13.18 11.54
C PRO A 130 -1.24 14.35 11.83
N ASP A 131 -1.31 15.40 11.00
CA ASP A 131 -0.49 16.61 11.09
C ASP A 131 -1.33 17.84 10.76
N ALA A 132 -1.25 18.88 11.58
CA ALA A 132 -2.07 20.09 11.45
C ALA A 132 -1.82 20.88 10.17
N LEU A 133 -0.59 20.83 9.64
CA LEU A 133 -0.20 21.61 8.45
C LEU A 133 -0.28 20.79 7.15
N ARG A 134 -0.05 19.48 7.23
CA ARG A 134 0.10 18.61 6.06
C ARG A 134 -1.02 17.61 5.89
N THR A 135 -2.05 17.65 6.69
CA THR A 135 -3.07 16.61 6.86
C THR A 135 -2.47 15.36 7.51
N GLN A 136 -1.40 14.83 6.92
CA GLN A 136 -0.63 13.71 7.47
C GLN A 136 0.87 13.92 7.20
N ILE A 137 1.69 13.29 8.04
CA ILE A 137 3.12 13.08 7.76
C ILE A 137 3.39 11.59 7.65
N VAL A 138 4.42 11.25 6.89
CA VAL A 138 4.92 9.88 6.79
C VAL A 138 5.61 9.51 8.09
N LYS A 139 5.12 8.45 8.76
CA LYS A 139 5.74 7.83 9.94
C LYS A 139 6.09 6.38 9.65
N ALA A 140 7.35 6.01 9.90
CA ALA A 140 7.84 4.63 9.76
C ALA A 140 8.01 3.99 11.13
N PHE A 141 7.51 2.77 11.28
CA PHE A 141 7.79 1.87 12.40
C PHE A 141 8.78 0.82 11.92
N VAL A 142 9.95 0.78 12.53
CA VAL A 142 11.09 -0.02 12.08
C VAL A 142 11.49 -1.02 13.14
N VAL A 143 11.61 -2.28 12.74
CA VAL A 143 12.27 -3.31 13.55
C VAL A 143 13.68 -3.47 13.01
N LEU A 144 14.65 -3.35 13.89
CA LEU A 144 16.07 -3.48 13.54
C LEU A 144 16.51 -4.95 13.56
N ARG A 145 17.55 -5.25 12.80
CA ARG A 145 18.28 -6.50 12.95
C ARG A 145 19.04 -6.51 14.29
N PRO A 146 19.31 -7.69 14.88
CA PRO A 146 19.91 -7.79 16.22
C PRO A 146 21.27 -7.10 16.38
N GLU A 147 21.99 -6.89 15.27
CA GLU A 147 23.32 -6.29 15.25
C GLU A 147 23.33 -4.76 15.33
N TYR A 148 22.13 -4.13 15.32
CA TYR A 148 21.98 -2.67 15.28
C TYR A 148 21.21 -2.15 16.47
N ASP A 149 21.68 -1.05 17.03
CA ASP A 149 21.05 -0.34 18.14
C ASP A 149 20.13 0.78 17.66
N ALA A 150 19.04 0.99 18.38
CA ALA A 150 18.06 2.04 18.12
C ALA A 150 18.60 3.41 18.57
N THR A 151 19.43 4.03 17.73
CA THR A 151 20.07 5.32 18.00
C THR A 151 19.43 6.45 17.20
N GLU A 152 19.56 7.67 17.69
CA GLU A 152 19.13 8.88 16.96
C GLU A 152 19.93 9.04 15.65
N GLN A 153 21.20 8.67 15.65
CA GLN A 153 22.05 8.69 14.46
C GLN A 153 21.52 7.76 13.38
N LEU A 154 21.16 6.53 13.72
CA LEU A 154 20.57 5.57 12.79
C LEU A 154 19.21 6.08 12.26
N MET A 155 18.39 6.71 13.11
CA MET A 155 17.14 7.33 12.68
C MET A 155 17.37 8.39 11.60
N LEU A 156 18.35 9.27 11.78
CA LEU A 156 18.71 10.29 10.79
C LEU A 156 19.27 9.66 9.50
N GLU A 157 20.06 8.61 9.62
CA GLU A 157 20.59 7.85 8.47
C GLU A 157 19.46 7.24 7.66
N LEU A 158 18.49 6.56 8.27
CA LEU A 158 17.33 5.97 7.59
C LEU A 158 16.48 7.04 6.87
N LYS A 159 16.23 8.20 7.50
CA LYS A 159 15.53 9.31 6.86
C LYS A 159 16.29 9.80 5.62
N LYS A 160 17.61 9.97 5.71
CA LYS A 160 18.48 10.39 4.61
C LYS A 160 18.53 9.31 3.52
N PHE A 161 18.53 8.05 3.90
CA PHE A 161 18.55 6.92 2.97
C PHE A 161 17.34 6.94 2.03
N VAL A 162 16.13 7.14 2.58
CA VAL A 162 14.90 7.28 1.77
C VAL A 162 14.93 8.56 0.94
N LYS A 163 15.28 9.72 1.55
CA LYS A 163 15.31 11.02 0.89
C LYS A 163 16.21 11.06 -0.35
N ASN A 164 17.29 10.27 -0.36
CA ASN A 164 18.25 10.21 -1.46
C ASN A 164 17.82 9.25 -2.59
N ARG A 165 16.82 8.39 -2.35
CA ARG A 165 16.39 7.33 -3.28
C ARG A 165 14.99 7.52 -3.82
N LEU A 166 14.13 8.19 -3.06
CA LEU A 166 12.75 8.48 -3.45
C LEU A 166 12.50 9.98 -3.57
N ALA A 167 11.30 10.33 -4.03
CA ALA A 167 10.89 11.73 -4.11
C ALA A 167 10.91 12.41 -2.74
N LYS A 168 11.21 13.72 -2.72
CA LYS A 168 11.40 14.49 -1.47
C LYS A 168 10.19 14.50 -0.53
N HIS A 169 8.99 14.21 -1.02
CA HIS A 169 7.79 14.12 -0.19
C HIS A 169 7.60 12.73 0.46
N CYS A 170 8.32 11.70 0.00
CA CYS A 170 8.19 10.31 0.48
C CYS A 170 8.98 10.00 1.75
N TYR A 171 10.01 10.81 2.10
CA TYR A 171 10.84 10.44 3.25
C TYR A 171 10.05 10.51 4.58
N PRO A 172 10.25 9.54 5.51
CA PRO A 172 9.57 9.55 6.80
C PRO A 172 10.04 10.74 7.65
N ARG A 173 9.08 11.54 8.11
CA ARG A 173 9.37 12.64 9.05
C ARG A 173 9.61 12.13 10.45
N GLU A 174 8.93 11.05 10.80
CA GLU A 174 9.13 10.34 12.05
C GLU A 174 9.51 8.88 11.80
N ILE A 175 10.41 8.37 12.61
CA ILE A 175 10.74 6.95 12.69
C ILE A 175 10.61 6.54 14.16
N GLU A 176 9.99 5.40 14.41
CA GLU A 176 9.88 4.80 15.72
C GLU A 176 10.41 3.37 15.65
N PHE A 177 11.37 3.03 16.49
CA PHE A 177 11.88 1.68 16.58
C PHE A 177 10.99 0.84 17.48
N LEU A 178 10.66 -0.36 17.02
CA LEU A 178 9.87 -1.34 17.73
C LEU A 178 10.65 -2.65 17.86
N SER A 179 10.36 -3.44 18.88
CA SER A 179 10.85 -4.81 19.00
C SER A 179 10.19 -5.75 17.97
N GLU A 180 8.91 -5.51 17.67
CA GLU A 180 8.13 -6.26 16.69
C GLU A 180 6.99 -5.42 16.11
N LEU A 181 6.55 -5.74 14.91
CA LEU A 181 5.35 -5.17 14.30
C LEU A 181 4.11 -5.98 14.72
N PRO A 182 2.94 -5.33 14.88
CA PRO A 182 1.68 -6.05 15.09
C PRO A 182 1.30 -6.80 13.81
N LEU A 183 1.21 -8.13 13.89
CA LEU A 183 0.90 -9.00 12.76
C LEU A 183 -0.40 -9.76 13.00
N THR A 184 -1.11 -10.06 11.91
CA THR A 184 -2.19 -11.05 11.92
C THR A 184 -1.61 -12.47 12.06
N VAL A 185 -2.46 -13.45 12.32
CA VAL A 185 -2.06 -14.87 12.33
C VAL A 185 -1.46 -15.35 10.99
N THR A 186 -1.73 -14.64 9.90
CA THR A 186 -1.19 -14.92 8.56
C THR A 186 0.06 -14.10 8.22
N GLY A 187 0.62 -13.36 9.20
CA GLY A 187 1.84 -12.57 9.04
C GLY A 187 1.66 -11.20 8.36
N LYS A 188 0.44 -10.74 8.14
CA LYS A 188 0.18 -9.39 7.57
C LYS A 188 0.22 -8.33 8.66
N VAL A 189 0.85 -7.19 8.38
CA VAL A 189 0.90 -6.04 9.30
C VAL A 189 -0.50 -5.50 9.60
N ILE A 190 -0.84 -5.34 10.88
CA ILE A 190 -2.10 -4.73 11.32
C ILE A 190 -1.92 -3.21 11.38
N ARG A 191 -2.01 -2.55 10.20
CA ARG A 191 -1.77 -1.10 10.07
C ARG A 191 -2.69 -0.25 10.94
N ARG A 192 -3.92 -0.72 11.21
CA ARG A 192 -4.87 -0.02 12.10
C ARG A 192 -4.29 0.24 13.49
N GLN A 193 -3.56 -0.74 14.04
CA GLN A 193 -2.91 -0.57 15.36
C GLN A 193 -1.77 0.46 15.29
N LEU A 194 -0.99 0.45 14.22
CA LEU A 194 0.09 1.42 14.01
C LEU A 194 -0.45 2.83 13.78
N LYS A 195 -1.55 3.00 13.04
CA LYS A 195 -2.24 4.29 12.87
C LYS A 195 -2.75 4.84 14.21
N ALA A 196 -3.36 3.99 15.04
CA ALA A 196 -3.80 4.38 16.38
C ALA A 196 -2.61 4.82 17.27
N ARG A 197 -1.51 4.07 17.23
CA ARG A 197 -0.26 4.40 17.97
C ARG A 197 0.35 5.71 17.46
N ALA A 198 0.36 5.94 16.15
CA ALA A 198 0.87 7.17 15.55
C ALA A 198 0.03 8.40 15.96
N ALA A 199 -1.30 8.26 16.05
CA ALA A 199 -2.19 9.33 16.48
C ALA A 199 -2.02 9.70 17.96
N THR A 200 -1.79 8.72 18.86
CA THR A 200 -1.57 8.97 20.29
C THR A 200 -0.21 9.61 20.58
N SER A 201 0.79 9.46 19.73
CA SER A 201 2.10 10.12 19.89
C SER A 201 2.09 11.62 19.46
N ALA A 202 0.94 12.22 19.22
CA ALA A 202 0.79 13.62 18.81
C ALA A 202 0.67 14.62 19.98
N GLY A 203 0.99 14.21 21.20
CA GLY A 203 0.84 15.03 22.39
C GLY A 203 2.01 14.89 23.38
N VAL A 204 3.14 15.47 23.09
CA VAL A 204 4.11 16.03 24.07
C VAL A 204 4.82 17.19 23.40
#